data_8bbdbf67e042b6f664751479436f2e65
#
_entry.id   8bbdbf67e042b6f664751479436f2e65
#
_cell.length_a   1.000
_cell.length_b   1.000
_cell.length_c   1.000
_cell.angle_alpha   90.00
_cell.angle_beta   90.00
_cell.angle_gamma   90.00
#
_symmetry.space_group_name_H-M   'P 1'
#
loop_
_entity.id
_entity.type
_entity.pdbx_description
1 polymer ?
#
loop_
_entity_poly.entity_id
_entity_poly.type
_entity_poly.pdbx_seq_one_letter_code
_entity_poly.pdbx_strand_id
1 'polypeptide(L)'
;MSFEGSSLWRLRQKVGHDLILWPGSTVLVEDPNGRVLLGLRRDSGEWAMPGGGAEEDGSFASTALDELRQEVGLHAVRADLIAFACVSDPQDHVVRYPGGDLTHYFGIWFVLRRWEGEPVADGEELLEVQWFDRDVLPAELMHSSAVAFAHYARYLATGIFQVG
;
A
#
# COMPACT_ATOMS: atom_id res chain seq x y z
N MET A 1 -1.54 -11.93 -5.22
CA MET A 1 -0.54 -12.87 -5.85
C MET A 1 0.38 -13.32 -4.75
N SER A 2 0.70 -14.62 -4.63
CA SER A 2 1.65 -15.10 -3.62
C SER A 2 3.01 -14.41 -3.79
N PHE A 3 3.71 -14.08 -2.70
CA PHE A 3 5.07 -13.55 -2.76
C PHE A 3 6.00 -14.44 -3.57
N GLU A 4 5.87 -15.77 -3.45
CA GLU A 4 6.59 -16.73 -4.27
C GLU A 4 6.20 -16.61 -5.75
N GLY A 5 7.20 -16.41 -6.61
CA GLY A 5 7.03 -16.22 -8.06
C GLY A 5 6.89 -14.76 -8.50
N SER A 6 6.77 -13.80 -7.57
CA SER A 6 6.81 -12.37 -7.88
C SER A 6 8.17 -11.92 -8.44
N SER A 7 8.21 -10.75 -9.07
CA SER A 7 9.46 -10.16 -9.57
C SER A 7 10.46 -9.92 -8.44
N LEU A 8 9.98 -9.46 -7.28
CA LEU A 8 10.82 -9.26 -6.10
C LEU A 8 11.38 -10.59 -5.58
N TRP A 9 10.56 -11.66 -5.51
CA TRP A 9 11.01 -12.99 -5.12
C TRP A 9 12.09 -13.53 -6.07
N ARG A 10 11.89 -13.42 -7.39
CA ARG A 10 12.89 -13.84 -8.40
C ARG A 10 14.22 -13.08 -8.26
N LEU A 11 14.16 -11.78 -7.96
CA LEU A 11 15.35 -10.98 -7.71
C LEU A 11 16.05 -11.44 -6.42
N ARG A 12 15.31 -11.71 -5.34
CA ARG A 12 15.84 -12.23 -4.07
C ARG A 12 16.64 -13.53 -4.25
N GLN A 13 16.18 -14.44 -5.12
CA GLN A 13 16.94 -15.68 -5.42
C GLN A 13 18.34 -15.42 -6.00
N LYS A 14 18.58 -14.23 -6.57
CA LYS A 14 19.86 -13.84 -7.18
C LYS A 14 20.75 -13.03 -6.25
N VAL A 15 20.18 -12.16 -5.43
CA VAL A 15 20.93 -11.18 -4.60
C VAL A 15 20.91 -11.50 -3.11
N GLY A 16 20.13 -12.50 -2.68
CA GLY A 16 20.04 -12.88 -1.26
C GLY A 16 19.43 -11.77 -0.41
N HIS A 17 20.03 -11.49 0.76
CA HIS A 17 19.52 -10.53 1.76
C HIS A 17 19.98 -9.07 1.55
N ASP A 18 20.71 -8.78 0.49
CA ASP A 18 21.18 -7.43 0.20
C ASP A 18 20.01 -6.44 0.07
N LEU A 19 20.28 -5.18 0.37
CA LEU A 19 19.28 -4.12 0.21
C LEU A 19 18.87 -3.99 -1.26
N ILE A 20 17.57 -4.15 -1.52
CA ILE A 20 16.96 -3.93 -2.84
C ILE A 20 16.20 -2.61 -2.81
N LEU A 21 16.36 -1.79 -3.85
CA LEU A 21 15.49 -0.64 -4.13
C LEU A 21 14.31 -1.14 -4.96
N TRP A 22 13.07 -0.98 -4.48
CA TRP A 22 11.90 -1.55 -5.15
C TRP A 22 10.78 -0.52 -5.34
N PRO A 23 10.22 -0.40 -6.56
CA PRO A 23 9.07 0.45 -6.79
C PRO A 23 7.80 -0.21 -6.28
N GLY A 24 6.85 0.61 -5.79
CA GLY A 24 5.57 0.13 -5.32
C GLY A 24 4.48 1.19 -5.32
N SER A 25 3.26 0.77 -5.04
CA SER A 25 2.12 1.67 -4.91
C SER A 25 1.19 1.25 -3.79
N THR A 26 0.57 2.23 -3.16
CA THR A 26 -0.42 2.01 -2.10
C THR A 26 -1.64 2.88 -2.35
N VAL A 27 -2.81 2.38 -1.99
CA VAL A 27 -4.08 3.06 -2.21
C VAL A 27 -4.78 3.33 -0.89
N LEU A 28 -5.01 4.59 -0.58
CA LEU A 28 -5.92 5.03 0.48
C LEU A 28 -7.34 5.05 -0.11
N VAL A 29 -8.16 4.07 0.23
CA VAL A 29 -9.57 4.03 -0.18
C VAL A 29 -10.37 4.80 0.85
N GLU A 30 -11.03 5.90 0.43
CA GLU A 30 -11.81 6.78 1.30
C GLU A 30 -13.28 6.78 0.89
N ASP A 31 -14.16 6.41 1.80
CA ASP A 31 -15.61 6.40 1.56
C ASP A 31 -16.23 7.82 1.63
N PRO A 32 -17.49 7.99 1.19
CA PRO A 32 -18.16 9.29 1.23
C PRO A 32 -18.34 9.88 2.64
N ASN A 33 -18.18 9.08 3.71
CA ASN A 33 -18.24 9.52 5.10
C ASN A 33 -16.86 9.90 5.65
N GLY A 34 -15.79 9.78 4.84
CA GLY A 34 -14.41 10.04 5.25
C GLY A 34 -13.75 8.90 6.01
N ARG A 35 -14.36 7.69 6.02
CA ARG A 35 -13.72 6.50 6.58
C ARG A 35 -12.73 5.92 5.57
N VAL A 36 -11.72 5.25 6.08
CA VAL A 36 -10.64 4.65 5.30
C VAL A 36 -10.67 3.13 5.43
N LEU A 37 -10.40 2.42 4.32
CA LEU A 37 -10.32 0.98 4.29
C LEU A 37 -8.91 0.53 4.66
N LEU A 38 -8.81 -0.36 5.64
CA LEU A 38 -7.56 -1.03 6.00
C LEU A 38 -7.75 -2.55 5.97
N GLY A 39 -6.68 -3.26 5.65
CA GLY A 39 -6.58 -4.70 5.72
C GLY A 39 -5.69 -5.16 6.88
N LEU A 40 -6.10 -6.18 7.61
CA LEU A 40 -5.30 -6.81 8.65
C LEU A 40 -4.33 -7.80 8.01
N ARG A 41 -3.06 -7.50 8.03
CA ARG A 41 -2.03 -8.33 7.41
C ARG A 41 -1.83 -9.64 8.17
N ARG A 42 -1.70 -10.73 7.42
CA ARG A 42 -1.43 -12.06 7.98
C ARG A 42 0.00 -12.19 8.54
N ASP A 43 0.96 -11.57 7.90
CA ASP A 43 2.40 -11.72 8.22
C ASP A 43 2.82 -10.94 9.47
N SER A 44 2.26 -9.74 9.69
CA SER A 44 2.63 -8.88 10.82
C SER A 44 1.54 -8.73 11.89
N GLY A 45 0.27 -9.00 11.54
CA GLY A 45 -0.87 -8.72 12.42
C GLY A 45 -1.19 -7.23 12.54
N GLU A 46 -0.65 -6.40 11.64
CA GLU A 46 -0.89 -4.96 11.61
C GLU A 46 -1.93 -4.60 10.55
N TRP A 47 -2.62 -3.49 10.79
CA TRP A 47 -3.52 -2.88 9.82
C TRP A 47 -2.75 -2.03 8.82
N ALA A 48 -3.01 -2.23 7.54
CA ALA A 48 -2.33 -1.51 6.46
C ALA A 48 -3.31 -1.10 5.36
N MET A 49 -2.94 -0.07 4.62
CA MET A 49 -3.59 0.25 3.35
C MET A 49 -3.24 -0.81 2.31
N PRO A 50 -4.16 -1.16 1.38
CA PRO A 50 -3.84 -2.05 0.26
C PRO A 50 -2.72 -1.48 -0.59
N GLY A 51 -1.77 -2.35 -0.96
CA GLY A 51 -0.63 -1.96 -1.78
C GLY A 51 0.51 -2.94 -1.76
N GLY A 52 1.36 -2.83 -2.79
CA GLY A 52 2.48 -3.74 -2.96
C GLY A 52 3.52 -3.28 -3.96
N GLY A 53 4.41 -4.18 -4.28
CA GLY A 53 5.53 -3.96 -5.20
C GLY A 53 5.12 -4.07 -6.66
N ALA A 54 5.70 -3.25 -7.52
CA ALA A 54 5.45 -3.33 -8.95
C ALA A 54 6.04 -4.60 -9.56
N GLU A 55 5.29 -5.23 -10.47
CA GLU A 55 5.79 -6.28 -11.35
C GLU A 55 6.48 -5.70 -12.59
N GLU A 56 7.20 -6.56 -13.34
CA GLU A 56 8.08 -6.13 -14.46
C GLU A 56 7.39 -5.25 -15.50
N ASP A 57 6.11 -5.53 -15.81
CA ASP A 57 5.32 -4.78 -16.77
C ASP A 57 4.40 -3.73 -16.09
N GLY A 58 4.56 -3.53 -14.77
CA GLY A 58 3.72 -2.66 -13.97
C GLY A 58 4.12 -1.19 -14.05
N SER A 59 3.12 -0.31 -14.02
CA SER A 59 3.26 1.10 -13.69
C SER A 59 2.74 1.33 -12.27
N PHE A 60 3.08 2.44 -11.62
CA PHE A 60 2.51 2.77 -10.31
C PHE A 60 0.98 2.70 -10.30
N ALA A 61 0.31 3.16 -11.35
CA ALA A 61 -1.15 3.12 -11.42
C ALA A 61 -1.70 1.70 -11.63
N SER A 62 -1.07 0.87 -12.48
CA SER A 62 -1.52 -0.53 -12.65
C SER A 62 -1.24 -1.34 -11.39
N THR A 63 -0.08 -1.17 -10.75
CA THR A 63 0.22 -1.80 -9.45
C THR A 63 -0.85 -1.47 -8.41
N ALA A 64 -1.20 -0.19 -8.25
CA ALA A 64 -2.25 0.24 -7.33
C ALA A 64 -3.60 -0.43 -7.60
N LEU A 65 -4.01 -0.54 -8.87
CA LEU A 65 -5.28 -1.18 -9.26
C LEU A 65 -5.25 -2.70 -9.10
N ASP A 66 -4.11 -3.32 -9.37
CA ASP A 66 -3.94 -4.77 -9.23
C ASP A 66 -3.96 -5.18 -7.75
N GLU A 67 -3.26 -4.45 -6.87
CA GLU A 67 -3.29 -4.68 -5.43
C GLU A 67 -4.68 -4.46 -4.84
N LEU A 68 -5.35 -3.38 -5.24
CA LEU A 68 -6.73 -3.11 -4.84
C LEU A 68 -7.66 -4.28 -5.16
N ARG A 69 -7.53 -4.84 -6.36
CA ARG A 69 -8.33 -5.98 -6.82
C ARG A 69 -7.94 -7.28 -6.11
N GLN A 70 -6.65 -7.53 -5.93
CA GLN A 70 -6.13 -8.79 -5.39
C GLN A 70 -6.33 -8.88 -3.89
N GLU A 71 -5.99 -7.84 -3.13
CA GLU A 71 -6.02 -7.87 -1.68
C GLU A 71 -7.42 -7.60 -1.10
N VAL A 72 -8.19 -6.69 -1.72
CA VAL A 72 -9.46 -6.22 -1.15
C VAL A 72 -10.68 -6.36 -2.07
N GLY A 73 -10.54 -6.96 -3.25
CA GLY A 73 -11.65 -7.27 -4.16
C GLY A 73 -12.33 -6.06 -4.81
N LEU A 74 -11.76 -4.88 -4.71
CA LEU A 74 -12.33 -3.66 -5.29
C LEU A 74 -11.82 -3.41 -6.70
N HIS A 75 -12.68 -2.84 -7.54
CA HIS A 75 -12.34 -2.47 -8.92
C HIS A 75 -12.45 -0.96 -9.12
N ALA A 76 -11.45 -0.38 -9.78
CA ALA A 76 -11.43 1.03 -10.13
C ALA A 76 -10.72 1.23 -11.47
N VAL A 77 -10.83 2.42 -12.04
CA VAL A 77 -10.12 2.79 -13.25
C VAL A 77 -9.02 3.82 -12.95
N ARG A 78 -8.01 3.85 -13.79
CA ARG A 78 -6.86 4.76 -13.62
C ARG A 78 -7.25 6.22 -13.39
N ALA A 79 -8.34 6.67 -14.03
CA ALA A 79 -8.82 8.04 -13.92
C ALA A 79 -9.36 8.41 -12.52
N ASP A 80 -9.67 7.42 -11.68
CA ASP A 80 -10.14 7.62 -10.32
C ASP A 80 -9.00 7.67 -9.28
N LEU A 81 -7.78 7.29 -9.68
CA LEU A 81 -6.60 7.38 -8.83
C LEU A 81 -6.06 8.81 -8.80
N ILE A 82 -6.01 9.40 -7.62
CA ILE A 82 -5.43 10.74 -7.39
C ILE A 82 -4.15 10.56 -6.59
N ALA A 83 -3.00 10.82 -7.21
CA ALA A 83 -1.72 10.76 -6.51
C ALA A 83 -1.64 11.90 -5.49
N PHE A 84 -1.31 11.60 -4.23
CA PHE A 84 -1.14 12.61 -3.18
C PHE A 84 0.28 12.67 -2.62
N ALA A 85 1.07 11.57 -2.74
CA ALA A 85 2.46 11.57 -2.27
C ALA A 85 3.35 10.65 -3.12
N CYS A 86 4.63 11.03 -3.18
CA CYS A 86 5.75 10.18 -3.57
C CYS A 86 6.62 9.95 -2.33
N VAL A 87 7.02 8.72 -2.09
CA VAL A 87 7.71 8.31 -0.87
C VAL A 87 8.99 7.56 -1.19
N SER A 88 10.03 7.87 -0.44
CA SER A 88 11.37 7.32 -0.64
C SER A 88 12.31 7.50 0.56
N ASP A 89 11.89 8.16 1.65
CA ASP A 89 12.78 8.36 2.80
C ASP A 89 13.17 7.00 3.40
N PRO A 90 14.48 6.67 3.48
CA PRO A 90 14.92 5.39 4.01
C PRO A 90 14.58 5.19 5.49
N GLN A 91 14.32 6.25 6.27
CA GLN A 91 13.90 6.13 7.66
C GLN A 91 12.51 5.53 7.79
N ASP A 92 11.63 5.79 6.82
CA ASP A 92 10.24 5.36 6.84
C ASP A 92 9.94 4.18 5.91
N HIS A 93 10.79 3.97 4.88
CA HIS A 93 10.46 3.05 3.78
C HIS A 93 11.48 1.92 3.57
N VAL A 94 12.45 1.73 4.48
CA VAL A 94 13.26 0.51 4.53
C VAL A 94 12.58 -0.52 5.42
N VAL A 95 12.08 -1.58 4.79
CA VAL A 95 11.44 -2.72 5.48
C VAL A 95 12.47 -3.83 5.67
N ARG A 96 12.56 -4.31 6.91
CA ARG A 96 13.29 -5.54 7.27
C ARG A 96 12.30 -6.66 7.49
N TYR A 97 12.35 -7.67 6.66
CA TYR A 97 11.52 -8.86 6.77
C TYR A 97 12.09 -9.86 7.80
N PRO A 98 11.26 -10.75 8.38
CA PRO A 98 11.71 -11.73 9.37
C PRO A 98 12.86 -12.63 8.91
N GLY A 99 12.95 -12.92 7.60
CA GLY A 99 14.04 -13.68 6.98
C GLY A 99 15.38 -12.93 6.87
N GLY A 100 15.41 -11.65 7.24
CA GLY A 100 16.61 -10.80 7.16
C GLY A 100 16.69 -9.97 5.87
N ASP A 101 15.78 -10.14 4.94
CA ASP A 101 15.68 -9.37 3.70
C ASP A 101 15.47 -7.89 3.98
N LEU A 102 16.13 -7.04 3.20
CA LEU A 102 15.99 -5.59 3.26
C LEU A 102 15.43 -5.07 1.92
N THR A 103 14.35 -4.33 1.99
CA THR A 103 13.77 -3.66 0.82
C THR A 103 13.52 -2.20 1.14
N HIS A 104 14.07 -1.31 0.33
CA HIS A 104 13.80 0.12 0.37
C HIS A 104 12.77 0.44 -0.72
N TYR A 105 11.57 0.79 -0.31
CA TYR A 105 10.48 1.10 -1.23
C TYR A 105 10.53 2.55 -1.69
N PHE A 106 10.36 2.71 -3.00
CA PHE A 106 10.08 3.97 -3.68
C PHE A 106 8.68 3.88 -4.26
N GLY A 107 7.79 4.79 -3.93
CA GLY A 107 6.41 4.59 -4.31
C GLY A 107 5.60 5.85 -4.53
N ILE A 108 4.45 5.63 -5.17
CA ILE A 108 3.38 6.62 -5.29
C ILE A 108 2.20 6.16 -4.45
N TRP A 109 1.71 7.06 -3.60
CA TRP A 109 0.48 6.84 -2.85
C TRP A 109 -0.69 7.56 -3.51
N PHE A 110 -1.74 6.81 -3.73
CA PHE A 110 -2.98 7.30 -4.34
C PHE A 110 -4.10 7.35 -3.31
N VAL A 111 -5.02 8.32 -3.46
CA VAL A 111 -6.33 8.26 -2.84
C VAL A 111 -7.36 7.87 -3.89
N LEU A 112 -8.29 6.99 -3.50
CA LEU A 112 -9.39 6.49 -4.31
C LEU A 112 -10.71 6.74 -3.58
N ARG A 113 -11.68 7.38 -4.27
CA ARG A 113 -13.00 7.71 -3.73
C ARG A 113 -14.15 7.16 -4.57
N ARG A 114 -13.82 6.45 -5.67
CA ARG A 114 -14.81 5.78 -6.54
C ARG A 114 -14.28 4.42 -6.92
N TRP A 115 -15.08 3.41 -6.70
CA TRP A 115 -14.77 2.01 -7.01
C TRP A 115 -16.06 1.23 -7.26
N GLU A 116 -15.93 0.01 -7.72
CA GLU A 116 -16.99 -0.98 -7.85
C GLU A 116 -16.66 -2.19 -6.95
N GLY A 117 -17.71 -2.87 -6.47
CA GLY A 117 -17.59 -4.04 -5.59
C GLY A 117 -17.67 -3.68 -4.11
N GLU A 118 -17.71 -4.73 -3.30
CA GLU A 118 -17.67 -4.66 -1.84
C GLU A 118 -16.31 -5.14 -1.36
N PRO A 119 -15.69 -4.48 -0.36
CA PRO A 119 -14.37 -4.88 0.10
C PRO A 119 -14.42 -6.24 0.79
N VAL A 120 -13.58 -7.15 0.34
CA VAL A 120 -13.42 -8.51 0.87
C VAL A 120 -11.94 -8.85 0.90
N ALA A 121 -11.42 -9.29 2.06
CA ALA A 121 -10.05 -9.76 2.18
C ALA A 121 -9.83 -11.01 1.31
N ASP A 122 -8.66 -11.12 0.68
CA ASP A 122 -8.27 -12.26 -0.15
C ASP A 122 -8.11 -13.56 0.68
N GLY A 123 -7.90 -13.45 1.99
CA GLY A 123 -7.66 -14.56 2.89
C GLY A 123 -6.26 -15.20 2.75
N GLU A 124 -5.41 -14.68 1.89
CA GLU A 124 -4.02 -15.11 1.72
C GLU A 124 -3.05 -14.12 2.36
N GLU A 125 -3.05 -12.87 1.93
CA GLU A 125 -2.21 -11.78 2.46
C GLU A 125 -2.94 -11.00 3.55
N LEU A 126 -4.25 -10.76 3.38
CA LEU A 126 -5.11 -10.12 4.36
C LEU A 126 -6.07 -11.09 5.01
N LEU A 127 -6.19 -11.01 6.34
CA LEU A 127 -7.13 -11.82 7.14
C LEU A 127 -8.52 -11.19 7.18
N GLU A 128 -8.57 -9.87 7.19
CA GLU A 128 -9.78 -9.07 7.37
C GLU A 128 -9.62 -7.72 6.69
N VAL A 129 -10.72 -7.10 6.28
CA VAL A 129 -10.79 -5.71 5.84
C VAL A 129 -11.84 -4.96 6.65
N GLN A 130 -11.55 -3.73 7.06
CA GLN A 130 -12.46 -2.93 7.87
C GLN A 130 -12.36 -1.45 7.52
N TRP A 131 -13.50 -0.75 7.66
CA TRP A 131 -13.59 0.69 7.55
C TRP A 131 -13.31 1.35 8.91
N PHE A 132 -12.34 2.24 8.96
CA PHE A 132 -11.98 3.02 10.14
C PHE A 132 -12.30 4.50 9.94
N ASP A 133 -12.72 5.17 11.00
CA ASP A 133 -12.72 6.62 11.02
C ASP A 133 -11.27 7.10 10.89
N ARG A 134 -11.02 8.00 9.95
CA ARG A 134 -9.67 8.52 9.70
C ARG A 134 -9.05 9.20 10.92
N ASP A 135 -9.88 9.74 11.82
CA ASP A 135 -9.43 10.39 13.04
C ASP A 135 -9.28 9.41 14.22
N VAL A 136 -9.70 8.13 14.04
CA VAL A 136 -9.63 7.07 15.05
C VAL A 136 -9.08 5.78 14.42
N LEU A 137 -7.79 5.80 14.11
CA LEU A 137 -7.11 4.67 13.50
C LEU A 137 -6.77 3.57 14.54
N PRO A 138 -6.61 2.30 14.11
CA PRO A 138 -6.26 1.21 15.02
C PRO A 138 -4.87 1.41 15.64
N ALA A 139 -4.67 0.87 16.84
CA ALA A 139 -3.40 0.98 17.56
C ALA A 139 -2.28 0.20 16.84
N GLU A 140 -2.62 -0.95 16.26
CA GLU A 140 -1.71 -1.81 15.49
C GLU A 140 -1.66 -1.37 14.00
N LEU A 141 -1.50 -0.07 13.76
CA LEU A 141 -1.36 0.46 12.41
C LEU A 141 0.08 0.32 11.93
N MET A 142 0.26 -0.25 10.75
CA MET A 142 1.58 -0.37 10.10
C MET A 142 2.24 1.01 9.92
N HIS A 143 3.55 1.09 10.23
CA HIS A 143 4.29 2.36 10.21
C HIS A 143 4.15 3.12 8.88
N SER A 144 4.31 2.45 7.74
CA SER A 144 4.16 3.07 6.42
C SER A 144 2.76 3.66 6.20
N SER A 145 1.72 3.01 6.72
CA SER A 145 0.35 3.54 6.67
C SER A 145 0.19 4.78 7.56
N ALA A 146 0.78 4.79 8.75
CA ALA A 146 0.76 5.97 9.62
C ALA A 146 1.46 7.17 8.96
N VAL A 147 2.61 6.95 8.31
CA VAL A 147 3.31 7.98 7.52
C VAL A 147 2.44 8.47 6.36
N ALA A 148 1.73 7.56 5.68
CA ALA A 148 0.82 7.92 4.59
C ALA A 148 -0.33 8.81 5.07
N PHE A 149 -0.94 8.51 6.21
CA PHE A 149 -2.00 9.37 6.78
C PHE A 149 -1.48 10.76 7.12
N ALA A 150 -0.26 10.89 7.63
CA ALA A 150 0.36 12.19 7.88
C ALA A 150 0.58 12.99 6.58
N HIS A 151 1.04 12.35 5.50
CA HIS A 151 1.15 12.98 4.18
C HIS A 151 -0.23 13.34 3.60
N TYR A 152 -1.22 12.45 3.77
CA TYR A 152 -2.57 12.71 3.29
C TYR A 152 -3.23 13.89 4.00
N ALA A 153 -3.06 14.00 5.31
CA ALA A 153 -3.54 15.15 6.07
C ALA A 153 -2.93 16.48 5.58
N ARG A 154 -1.62 16.49 5.28
CA ARG A 154 -0.95 17.66 4.69
C ARG A 154 -1.47 17.97 3.28
N TYR A 155 -1.67 16.93 2.46
CA TYR A 155 -2.26 17.07 1.13
C TYR A 155 -3.66 17.69 1.20
N LEU A 156 -4.53 17.21 2.09
CA LEU A 156 -5.88 17.77 2.27
C LEU A 156 -5.86 19.23 2.72
N ALA A 157 -4.92 19.59 3.60
CA ALA A 157 -4.80 20.96 4.11
C ALA A 157 -4.25 21.96 3.08
N THR A 158 -3.41 21.50 2.14
CA THR A 158 -2.66 22.41 1.25
C THR A 158 -3.01 22.24 -0.24
N GLY A 159 -3.58 21.10 -0.64
CA GLY A 159 -3.72 20.71 -2.05
C GLY A 159 -2.40 20.41 -2.76
N ILE A 160 -1.27 20.42 -2.03
CA ILE A 160 0.06 20.23 -2.61
C ILE A 160 0.44 18.75 -2.52
N PHE A 161 0.93 18.19 -3.65
CA PHE A 161 1.51 16.85 -3.70
C PHE A 161 2.70 16.76 -2.74
N GLN A 162 2.75 15.71 -1.93
CA GLN A 162 3.77 15.53 -0.92
C GLN A 162 4.96 14.72 -1.45
N VAL A 163 6.15 15.03 -0.94
CA VAL A 163 7.38 14.27 -1.22
C VAL A 163 8.04 13.94 0.12
N GLY A 164 8.31 12.66 0.37
CA GLY A 164 8.92 12.16 1.61
C GLY A 164 9.71 10.90 1.44
#